data_de6604eb97c09cb603cc687522110e22
#
_entry.id   de6604eb97c09cb603cc687522110e22
#
_cell.length_a   1.000
_cell.length_b   1.000
_cell.length_c   1.000
_cell.angle_alpha   90.00
_cell.angle_beta   90.00
_cell.angle_gamma   90.00
#
_symmetry.space_group_name_H-M   'P 1'
#
loop_
_entity.id
_entity.type
_entity.pdbx_description
1 polymer ?
#
loop_
_entity_poly.entity_id
_entity_poly.type
_entity_poly.pdbx_seq_one_letter_code
_entity_poly.pdbx_strand_id
1 'polypeptide(L)'
;MIPPLVYELVNQEQSAREVASYIGATAIKSEQLTDQPHLYLSETGLSFFHPEARSKNKFQIDFNSGSTGWRVKRADHEKLIKKALGKSEHPLNILDCTAGMLQDTLLFLSLGHQVTALEQSKILFHLLQDGISRSEDQSIFKKLELIHTNACSYVAKAKNFDVIYFDPMYPSTKKNALGSGQLEYISKILETESLENNAFKDFEVLQLIPARKMVVKRPIKAEPFSPQTNYQVSGKTTRFDVYI
;
A
#
# COMPACT_ATOMS: atom_id res chain seq x y z
N MET A 1 11.79 15.71 -7.56
CA MET A 1 10.82 16.58 -8.32
C MET A 1 9.61 15.71 -8.63
N ILE A 2 8.41 16.20 -8.35
CA ILE A 2 7.17 15.43 -8.63
C ILE A 2 7.01 15.32 -10.15
N PRO A 3 6.75 14.14 -10.70
CA PRO A 3 6.62 13.93 -12.14
C PRO A 3 5.34 14.58 -12.68
N PRO A 4 5.32 14.98 -13.96
CA PRO A 4 4.12 15.53 -14.57
C PRO A 4 3.00 14.48 -14.65
N LEU A 5 1.76 14.96 -14.68
CA LEU A 5 0.61 14.14 -15.02
C LEU A 5 0.22 14.42 -16.47
N VAL A 6 0.28 13.39 -17.28
CA VAL A 6 -0.02 13.42 -18.72
C VAL A 6 -1.46 12.98 -18.94
N TYR A 7 -2.20 13.67 -19.79
CA TYR A 7 -3.55 13.29 -20.21
C TYR A 7 -3.69 13.30 -21.75
N GLU A 8 -4.58 12.45 -22.26
CA GLU A 8 -4.82 12.32 -23.71
C GLU A 8 -6.00 13.16 -24.19
N LEU A 9 -7.13 13.05 -23.48
CA LEU A 9 -8.39 13.60 -23.92
C LEU A 9 -8.69 14.95 -23.28
N VAL A 10 -9.29 15.85 -24.04
CA VAL A 10 -9.67 17.19 -23.55
C VAL A 10 -10.64 17.12 -22.35
N ASN A 11 -11.53 16.15 -22.33
CA ASN A 11 -12.46 15.95 -21.22
C ASN A 11 -11.77 15.47 -19.92
N GLN A 12 -10.53 15.01 -20.00
CA GLN A 12 -9.71 14.59 -18.86
C GLN A 12 -8.90 15.76 -18.26
N GLU A 13 -8.83 16.90 -18.94
CA GLU A 13 -7.98 18.03 -18.54
C GLU A 13 -8.28 18.49 -17.10
N GLN A 14 -9.56 18.65 -16.75
CA GLN A 14 -9.93 19.12 -15.42
C GLN A 14 -9.52 18.11 -14.34
N SER A 15 -9.85 16.84 -14.50
CA SER A 15 -9.46 15.77 -13.56
C SER A 15 -7.94 15.65 -13.45
N ALA A 16 -7.22 15.74 -14.58
CA ALA A 16 -5.77 15.72 -14.59
C ALA A 16 -5.17 16.91 -13.83
N ARG A 17 -5.73 18.13 -13.98
CA ARG A 17 -5.31 19.32 -13.24
C ARG A 17 -5.56 19.20 -11.73
N GLU A 18 -6.70 18.65 -11.33
CA GLU A 18 -7.05 18.43 -9.91
C GLU A 18 -6.07 17.46 -9.26
N VAL A 19 -5.85 16.28 -9.87
CA VAL A 19 -4.88 15.30 -9.36
C VAL A 19 -3.47 15.87 -9.34
N ALA A 20 -3.03 16.52 -10.42
CA ALA A 20 -1.70 17.13 -10.50
C ALA A 20 -1.51 18.19 -9.41
N SER A 21 -2.51 19.06 -9.19
CA SER A 21 -2.46 20.07 -8.13
C SER A 21 -2.31 19.44 -6.74
N TYR A 22 -3.06 18.36 -6.47
CA TYR A 22 -2.99 17.67 -5.18
C TYR A 22 -1.60 17.06 -4.91
N ILE A 23 -1.02 16.39 -5.90
CA ILE A 23 0.33 15.80 -5.74
C ILE A 23 1.46 16.82 -5.90
N GLY A 24 1.18 18.06 -6.29
CA GLY A 24 2.17 19.09 -6.56
C GLY A 24 2.87 18.91 -7.90
N ALA A 25 2.19 18.32 -8.90
CA ALA A 25 2.67 18.12 -10.26
C ALA A 25 2.07 19.14 -11.24
N THR A 26 2.55 19.12 -12.47
CA THR A 26 1.97 19.88 -13.59
C THR A 26 1.21 18.94 -14.52
N ALA A 27 -0.03 19.27 -14.86
CA ALA A 27 -0.78 18.55 -15.89
C ALA A 27 -0.31 19.00 -17.28
N ILE A 28 0.05 18.06 -18.16
CA ILE A 28 0.51 18.33 -19.53
C ILE A 28 -0.23 17.42 -20.52
N LYS A 29 -0.38 17.89 -21.76
CA LYS A 29 -0.90 17.05 -22.84
C LYS A 29 0.11 16.00 -23.28
N SER A 30 -0.38 14.85 -23.79
CA SER A 30 0.45 13.75 -24.26
C SER A 30 1.48 14.15 -25.34
N GLU A 31 1.18 15.17 -26.14
CA GLU A 31 2.08 15.71 -27.17
C GLU A 31 3.35 16.36 -26.58
N GLN A 32 3.33 16.72 -25.30
CA GLN A 32 4.45 17.36 -24.57
C GLN A 32 5.28 16.34 -23.79
N LEU A 33 4.97 15.03 -23.94
CA LEU A 33 5.59 13.97 -23.19
C LEU A 33 7.08 13.83 -23.51
N THR A 34 7.90 13.76 -22.46
CA THR A 34 9.33 13.44 -22.53
C THR A 34 9.58 12.05 -21.91
N ASP A 35 10.75 11.47 -22.18
CA ASP A 35 11.16 10.17 -21.60
C ASP A 35 11.61 10.37 -20.13
N GLN A 36 10.67 10.70 -19.26
CA GLN A 36 10.87 10.88 -17.82
C GLN A 36 9.76 10.21 -17.04
N PRO A 37 9.93 9.97 -15.71
CA PRO A 37 8.84 9.47 -14.87
C PRO A 37 7.62 10.37 -14.98
N HIS A 38 6.43 9.78 -15.16
CA HIS A 38 5.18 10.53 -15.24
C HIS A 38 3.98 9.69 -14.81
N LEU A 39 2.94 10.38 -14.33
CA LEU A 39 1.60 9.84 -14.26
C LEU A 39 0.92 9.98 -15.62
N TYR A 40 0.05 9.07 -15.95
CA TYR A 40 -0.68 9.08 -17.21
C TYR A 40 -2.15 8.78 -16.96
N LEU A 41 -3.01 9.72 -17.36
CA LEU A 41 -4.46 9.56 -17.29
C LEU A 41 -5.00 9.24 -18.68
N SER A 42 -5.59 8.05 -18.83
CA SER A 42 -6.20 7.56 -20.06
C SER A 42 -7.67 7.20 -19.85
N GLU A 43 -8.34 6.71 -20.88
CA GLU A 43 -9.71 6.19 -20.76
C GLU A 43 -9.81 4.99 -19.81
N THR A 44 -8.72 4.23 -19.66
CA THR A 44 -8.67 3.05 -18.78
C THR A 44 -8.30 3.39 -17.33
N GLY A 45 -8.06 4.69 -17.02
CA GLY A 45 -7.74 5.18 -15.67
C GLY A 45 -6.31 5.68 -15.52
N LEU A 46 -5.90 5.86 -14.27
CA LEU A 46 -4.60 6.41 -13.90
C LEU A 46 -3.53 5.33 -13.86
N SER A 47 -2.35 5.64 -14.42
CA SER A 47 -1.18 4.77 -14.41
C SER A 47 0.10 5.57 -14.15
N PHE A 48 1.18 4.88 -13.79
CA PHE A 48 2.51 5.45 -13.59
C PHE A 48 3.51 4.82 -14.55
N PHE A 49 4.37 5.63 -15.14
CA PHE A 49 5.48 5.21 -15.99
C PHE A 49 6.81 5.66 -15.40
N HIS A 50 7.82 4.80 -15.53
CA HIS A 50 9.20 5.13 -15.20
C HIS A 50 10.15 4.58 -16.28
N PRO A 51 11.02 5.41 -16.88
CA PRO A 51 11.88 4.99 -18.00
C PRO A 51 12.88 3.90 -17.63
N GLU A 52 13.32 3.85 -16.37
CA GLU A 52 14.24 2.83 -15.87
C GLU A 52 13.55 1.55 -15.39
N ALA A 53 12.21 1.50 -15.36
CA ALA A 53 11.52 0.26 -15.04
C ALA A 53 11.77 -0.76 -16.17
N ARG A 54 12.02 -2.03 -15.79
CA ARG A 54 12.27 -3.11 -16.78
C ARG A 54 11.09 -3.36 -17.66
N SER A 55 9.89 -3.37 -17.07
CA SER A 55 8.67 -3.34 -17.84
C SER A 55 8.53 -1.94 -18.43
N LYS A 56 8.46 -1.83 -19.74
CA LYS A 56 8.16 -0.56 -20.42
C LYS A 56 6.66 -0.24 -20.41
N ASN A 57 5.86 -1.10 -19.79
CA ASN A 57 4.43 -0.88 -19.63
C ASN A 57 4.17 0.13 -18.51
N LYS A 58 3.07 0.86 -18.63
CA LYS A 58 2.58 1.71 -17.55
C LYS A 58 2.05 0.85 -16.40
N PHE A 59 2.40 1.20 -15.18
CA PHE A 59 1.91 0.53 -13.97
C PHE A 59 0.53 1.08 -13.59
N GLN A 60 -0.45 0.21 -13.52
CA GLN A 60 -1.80 0.52 -13.10
C GLN A 60 -2.22 -0.45 -12.00
N ILE A 61 -3.00 0.02 -11.04
CA ILE A 61 -3.57 -0.83 -10.01
C ILE A 61 -4.90 -1.39 -10.51
N ASP A 62 -5.01 -2.71 -10.53
CA ASP A 62 -6.23 -3.42 -10.91
C ASP A 62 -6.61 -4.43 -9.83
N PHE A 63 -7.81 -4.27 -9.27
CA PHE A 63 -8.36 -5.14 -8.25
C PHE A 63 -9.27 -6.24 -8.81
N ASN A 64 -9.62 -6.19 -10.09
CA ASN A 64 -10.51 -7.15 -10.74
C ASN A 64 -9.79 -8.41 -11.19
N SER A 65 -8.48 -8.32 -11.45
CA SER A 65 -7.68 -9.41 -12.03
C SER A 65 -6.40 -9.72 -11.27
N GLY A 66 -5.66 -10.70 -11.74
CA GLY A 66 -4.32 -11.04 -11.25
C GLY A 66 -4.29 -11.68 -9.87
N SER A 67 -3.13 -11.56 -9.22
CA SER A 67 -2.88 -12.18 -7.90
C SER A 67 -3.74 -11.60 -6.78
N THR A 68 -4.10 -10.33 -6.86
CA THR A 68 -4.91 -9.63 -5.86
C THR A 68 -6.34 -10.16 -5.85
N GLY A 69 -7.00 -10.21 -7.00
CA GLY A 69 -8.35 -10.76 -7.11
C GLY A 69 -8.42 -12.25 -6.71
N TRP A 70 -7.38 -13.02 -7.03
CA TRP A 70 -7.29 -14.42 -6.63
C TRP A 70 -7.12 -14.59 -5.10
N ARG A 71 -6.28 -13.77 -4.47
CA ARG A 71 -6.04 -13.80 -3.02
C ARG A 71 -7.28 -13.45 -2.22
N VAL A 72 -8.02 -12.45 -2.66
CA VAL A 72 -9.30 -12.04 -2.04
C VAL A 72 -10.29 -13.20 -2.03
N LYS A 73 -10.46 -13.90 -3.17
CA LYS A 73 -11.36 -15.06 -3.28
C LYS A 73 -10.95 -16.23 -2.39
N ARG A 74 -9.72 -16.27 -1.92
CA ARG A 74 -9.16 -17.35 -1.07
C ARG A 74 -8.71 -16.86 0.31
N ALA A 75 -9.22 -15.75 0.78
CA ALA A 75 -8.89 -15.16 2.08
C ALA A 75 -8.98 -16.17 3.25
N ASP A 76 -9.95 -17.08 3.18
CA ASP A 76 -10.10 -18.13 4.19
C ASP A 76 -8.91 -19.10 4.30
N HIS A 77 -8.11 -19.24 3.26
CA HIS A 77 -6.92 -20.09 3.24
C HIS A 77 -5.65 -19.41 3.77
N GLU A 78 -5.70 -18.10 4.05
CA GLU A 78 -4.57 -17.33 4.60
C GLU A 78 -4.37 -17.58 6.09
N LYS A 79 -3.94 -18.83 6.42
CA LYS A 79 -3.86 -19.32 7.79
C LYS A 79 -2.90 -18.55 8.69
N LEU A 80 -1.79 -18.05 8.15
CA LEU A 80 -0.75 -17.36 8.93
C LEU A 80 -1.25 -16.05 9.47
N ILE A 81 -1.81 -15.19 8.60
CA ILE A 81 -2.31 -13.88 9.00
C ILE A 81 -3.52 -14.00 9.93
N LYS A 82 -4.43 -14.95 9.66
CA LYS A 82 -5.55 -15.27 10.57
C LYS A 82 -5.05 -15.68 11.97
N LYS A 83 -3.97 -16.47 12.05
CA LYS A 83 -3.36 -16.86 13.32
C LYS A 83 -2.71 -15.67 14.02
N ALA A 84 -2.06 -14.77 13.29
CA ALA A 84 -1.47 -13.55 13.85
C ALA A 84 -2.53 -12.58 14.38
N LEU A 85 -3.63 -12.40 13.64
CA LEU A 85 -4.78 -11.62 14.09
C LEU A 85 -5.45 -12.24 15.33
N GLY A 86 -5.39 -13.57 15.45
CA GLY A 86 -6.06 -14.32 16.52
C GLY A 86 -7.55 -14.51 16.26
N LYS A 87 -8.20 -15.25 17.16
CA LYS A 87 -9.66 -15.45 17.11
C LYS A 87 -10.37 -14.20 17.65
N SER A 88 -11.43 -13.78 16.97
CA SER A 88 -12.35 -12.74 17.42
C SER A 88 -13.78 -13.14 17.08
N GLU A 89 -14.71 -12.90 18.02
CA GLU A 89 -16.14 -13.12 17.81
C GLU A 89 -16.78 -11.99 16.99
N HIS A 90 -16.11 -10.83 16.92
CA HIS A 90 -16.56 -9.65 16.19
C HIS A 90 -15.52 -9.19 15.16
N PRO A 91 -15.98 -8.45 14.14
CA PRO A 91 -15.04 -7.79 13.21
C PRO A 91 -14.04 -6.91 13.97
N LEU A 92 -12.75 -7.08 13.64
CA LEU A 92 -11.68 -6.25 14.21
C LEU A 92 -11.65 -4.88 13.51
N ASN A 93 -11.22 -3.86 14.27
CA ASN A 93 -10.84 -2.56 13.75
C ASN A 93 -9.31 -2.54 13.59
N ILE A 94 -8.83 -2.57 12.34
CA ILE A 94 -7.41 -2.73 11.99
C ILE A 94 -6.87 -1.42 11.43
N LEU A 95 -5.73 -0.95 11.95
CA LEU A 95 -4.93 0.08 11.32
C LEU A 95 -3.83 -0.58 10.49
N ASP A 96 -3.93 -0.49 9.17
CA ASP A 96 -2.84 -0.87 8.25
C ASP A 96 -1.95 0.35 8.02
N CYS A 97 -0.77 0.34 8.63
CA CYS A 97 0.18 1.45 8.58
C CYS A 97 0.97 1.53 7.28
N THR A 98 0.82 0.55 6.40
CA THR A 98 1.62 0.35 5.18
C THR A 98 0.76 -0.18 4.04
N ALA A 99 -0.20 0.63 3.61
CA ALA A 99 -1.22 0.23 2.62
C ALA A 99 -0.64 -0.43 1.35
N GLY A 100 0.43 0.14 0.80
CA GLY A 100 1.08 -0.38 -0.40
C GLY A 100 0.08 -0.59 -1.53
N MET A 101 -0.03 -1.81 -2.04
CA MET A 101 -1.04 -2.17 -3.06
C MET A 101 -2.34 -2.72 -2.46
N LEU A 102 -2.62 -2.47 -1.19
CA LEU A 102 -3.78 -2.97 -0.43
C LEU A 102 -3.90 -4.51 -0.39
N GLN A 103 -2.82 -5.27 -0.63
CA GLN A 103 -2.92 -6.72 -0.72
C GLN A 103 -3.35 -7.38 0.59
N ASP A 104 -2.77 -6.97 1.71
CA ASP A 104 -3.13 -7.47 3.03
C ASP A 104 -4.38 -6.76 3.57
N THR A 105 -4.56 -5.46 3.26
CA THR A 105 -5.81 -4.72 3.53
C THR A 105 -7.03 -5.43 2.95
N LEU A 106 -6.99 -5.81 1.66
CA LEU A 106 -8.08 -6.53 0.99
C LEU A 106 -8.36 -7.88 1.64
N LEU A 107 -7.33 -8.54 2.14
CA LEU A 107 -7.48 -9.77 2.89
C LEU A 107 -8.24 -9.53 4.20
N PHE A 108 -7.91 -8.48 4.96
CA PHE A 108 -8.64 -8.11 6.18
C PHE A 108 -10.10 -7.77 5.89
N LEU A 109 -10.36 -7.00 4.82
CA LEU A 109 -11.71 -6.65 4.39
C LEU A 109 -12.52 -7.90 4.00
N SER A 110 -11.91 -8.84 3.27
CA SER A 110 -12.53 -10.11 2.87
C SER A 110 -12.86 -11.01 4.07
N LEU A 111 -12.10 -10.91 5.14
CA LEU A 111 -12.38 -11.58 6.42
C LEU A 111 -13.46 -10.86 7.25
N GLY A 112 -14.00 -9.76 6.75
CA GLY A 112 -15.10 -9.01 7.35
C GLY A 112 -14.68 -7.91 8.33
N HIS A 113 -13.37 -7.64 8.46
CA HIS A 113 -12.84 -6.60 9.35
C HIS A 113 -13.07 -5.19 8.80
N GLN A 114 -12.95 -4.18 9.67
CA GLN A 114 -12.88 -2.76 9.29
C GLN A 114 -11.42 -2.35 9.23
N VAL A 115 -11.02 -1.61 8.21
CA VAL A 115 -9.63 -1.24 7.99
C VAL A 115 -9.49 0.25 7.73
N THR A 116 -8.65 0.91 8.51
CA THR A 116 -8.07 2.21 8.17
C THR A 116 -6.68 1.94 7.60
N ALA A 117 -6.46 2.26 6.34
CA ALA A 117 -5.19 2.02 5.63
C ALA A 117 -4.50 3.34 5.34
N LEU A 118 -3.22 3.43 5.71
CA LEU A 118 -2.40 4.64 5.57
C LEU A 118 -1.42 4.49 4.41
N GLU A 119 -1.40 5.47 3.50
CA GLU A 119 -0.44 5.53 2.40
C GLU A 119 0.28 6.90 2.40
N GLN A 120 1.62 6.87 2.46
CA GLN A 120 2.43 8.09 2.50
C GLN A 120 2.71 8.68 1.11
N SER A 121 2.78 7.84 0.08
CA SER A 121 3.00 8.29 -1.29
C SER A 121 1.73 8.88 -1.88
N LYS A 122 1.80 10.14 -2.32
CA LYS A 122 0.69 10.78 -3.03
C LYS A 122 0.38 10.09 -4.35
N ILE A 123 1.43 9.70 -5.08
CA ILE A 123 1.29 9.00 -6.35
C ILE A 123 0.55 7.68 -6.13
N LEU A 124 1.03 6.85 -5.20
CA LEU A 124 0.44 5.55 -4.93
C LEU A 124 -0.98 5.68 -4.38
N PHE A 125 -1.23 6.65 -3.50
CA PHE A 125 -2.56 6.96 -2.97
C PHE A 125 -3.59 7.22 -4.10
N HIS A 126 -3.24 8.05 -5.10
CA HIS A 126 -4.13 8.33 -6.23
C HIS A 126 -4.29 7.12 -7.17
N LEU A 127 -3.24 6.34 -7.39
CA LEU A 127 -3.34 5.08 -8.13
C LEU A 127 -4.29 4.09 -7.43
N LEU A 128 -4.25 4.04 -6.09
CA LEU A 128 -5.17 3.23 -5.30
C LEU A 128 -6.62 3.72 -5.41
N GLN A 129 -6.84 5.03 -5.27
CA GLN A 129 -8.18 5.60 -5.40
C GLN A 129 -8.77 5.32 -6.80
N ASP A 130 -7.98 5.49 -7.85
CA ASP A 130 -8.37 5.18 -9.21
C ASP A 130 -8.69 3.68 -9.37
N GLY A 131 -7.83 2.79 -8.88
CA GLY A 131 -8.05 1.35 -8.90
C GLY A 131 -9.32 0.94 -8.15
N ILE A 132 -9.57 1.53 -6.96
CA ILE A 132 -10.81 1.30 -6.19
C ILE A 132 -12.03 1.75 -7.01
N SER A 133 -11.99 2.95 -7.61
CA SER A 133 -13.12 3.48 -8.39
C SER A 133 -13.50 2.61 -9.59
N ARG A 134 -12.51 1.91 -10.18
CA ARG A 134 -12.69 0.99 -11.32
C ARG A 134 -12.97 -0.45 -10.91
N SER A 135 -12.98 -0.77 -9.63
CA SER A 135 -13.26 -2.12 -9.18
C SER A 135 -14.71 -2.52 -9.46
N GLU A 136 -14.92 -3.74 -9.98
CA GLU A 136 -16.24 -4.30 -10.22
C GLU A 136 -16.99 -4.57 -8.92
N ASP A 137 -16.29 -5.01 -7.87
CA ASP A 137 -16.86 -5.23 -6.55
C ASP A 137 -16.54 -4.08 -5.59
N GLN A 138 -17.38 -3.04 -5.61
CA GLN A 138 -17.29 -1.92 -4.68
C GLN A 138 -17.65 -2.29 -3.25
N SER A 139 -18.32 -3.43 -3.04
CA SER A 139 -18.82 -3.82 -1.72
C SER A 139 -17.68 -4.12 -0.74
N ILE A 140 -16.56 -4.64 -1.21
CA ILE A 140 -15.39 -4.97 -0.39
C ILE A 140 -14.77 -3.70 0.23
N PHE A 141 -14.85 -2.56 -0.45
CA PHE A 141 -14.25 -1.30 0.01
C PHE A 141 -15.14 -0.51 0.98
N LYS A 142 -16.39 -0.93 1.22
CA LYS A 142 -17.31 -0.23 2.15
C LYS A 142 -16.80 -0.13 3.59
N LYS A 143 -15.88 -1.02 3.97
CA LYS A 143 -15.25 -1.07 5.30
C LYS A 143 -13.81 -0.56 5.29
N LEU A 144 -13.39 0.07 4.20
CA LEU A 144 -12.06 0.67 4.03
C LEU A 144 -12.14 2.18 4.21
N GLU A 145 -11.27 2.71 5.07
CA GLU A 145 -10.90 4.11 5.12
C GLU A 145 -9.45 4.25 4.64
N LEU A 146 -9.26 4.71 3.39
CA LEU A 146 -7.92 4.95 2.83
C LEU A 146 -7.52 6.40 3.06
N ILE A 147 -6.41 6.63 3.79
CA ILE A 147 -5.95 7.95 4.19
C ILE A 147 -4.55 8.21 3.62
N HIS A 148 -4.41 9.36 2.93
CA HIS A 148 -3.09 9.84 2.54
C HIS A 148 -2.40 10.49 3.74
N THR A 149 -1.49 9.77 4.36
CA THR A 149 -0.67 10.26 5.47
C THR A 149 0.52 9.34 5.72
N ASN A 150 1.57 9.89 6.34
CA ASN A 150 2.62 9.07 6.93
C ASN A 150 2.11 8.48 8.25
N ALA A 151 2.41 7.21 8.50
CA ALA A 151 1.92 6.48 9.67
C ALA A 151 2.35 7.13 11.01
N CYS A 152 3.57 7.64 11.11
CA CYS A 152 4.04 8.35 12.29
C CYS A 152 3.27 9.66 12.56
N SER A 153 2.85 10.35 11.49
CA SER A 153 2.05 11.58 11.60
C SER A 153 0.60 11.30 12.02
N TYR A 154 0.13 10.09 11.81
CA TYR A 154 -1.23 9.69 12.18
C TYR A 154 -1.41 9.45 13.69
N VAL A 155 -0.34 9.14 14.42
CA VAL A 155 -0.38 8.78 15.85
C VAL A 155 -1.18 9.78 16.69
N ALA A 156 -1.00 11.08 16.46
CA ALA A 156 -1.71 12.13 17.18
C ALA A 156 -3.24 12.14 16.94
N LYS A 157 -3.71 11.49 15.89
CA LYS A 157 -5.13 11.41 15.46
C LYS A 157 -5.72 10.02 15.69
N ALA A 158 -4.88 9.07 16.09
CA ALA A 158 -5.26 7.67 16.19
C ALA A 158 -6.34 7.47 17.27
N LYS A 159 -7.36 6.70 16.90
CA LYS A 159 -8.36 6.15 17.82
C LYS A 159 -7.86 4.79 18.35
N ASN A 160 -8.62 4.17 19.24
CA ASN A 160 -8.33 2.81 19.66
C ASN A 160 -8.56 1.82 18.52
N PHE A 161 -7.55 0.99 18.23
CA PHE A 161 -7.62 -0.11 17.30
C PHE A 161 -7.53 -1.46 18.02
N ASP A 162 -8.08 -2.51 17.40
CA ASP A 162 -7.84 -3.87 17.89
C ASP A 162 -6.45 -4.35 17.48
N VAL A 163 -6.04 -3.99 16.25
CA VAL A 163 -4.75 -4.40 15.67
C VAL A 163 -4.11 -3.23 14.93
N ILE A 164 -2.83 -2.98 15.18
CA ILE A 164 -1.94 -2.23 14.31
C ILE A 164 -1.23 -3.25 13.42
N TYR A 165 -1.35 -3.12 12.10
CA TYR A 165 -0.65 -3.94 11.14
C TYR A 165 0.47 -3.12 10.47
N PHE A 166 1.67 -3.69 10.40
CA PHE A 166 2.85 -3.02 9.86
C PHE A 166 3.67 -3.98 8.98
N ASP A 167 3.73 -3.69 7.68
CA ASP A 167 4.52 -4.43 6.68
C ASP A 167 5.47 -3.48 5.93
N PRO A 168 6.50 -2.95 6.60
CA PRO A 168 7.41 -2.01 5.98
C PRO A 168 8.17 -2.68 4.83
N MET A 169 8.45 -1.91 3.78
CA MET A 169 9.33 -2.38 2.71
C MET A 169 10.73 -2.65 3.25
N TYR A 170 11.22 -3.85 3.02
CA TYR A 170 12.57 -4.25 3.40
C TYR A 170 13.53 -4.05 2.22
N PRO A 171 14.73 -3.50 2.47
CA PRO A 171 15.77 -3.48 1.45
C PRO A 171 16.02 -4.89 0.93
N SER A 172 16.01 -5.06 -0.39
CA SER A 172 16.38 -6.34 -0.98
C SER A 172 17.85 -6.66 -0.66
N THR A 173 18.09 -7.70 0.10
CA THR A 173 19.46 -8.16 0.44
C THR A 173 20.19 -8.80 -0.74
N LYS A 174 19.50 -9.06 -1.84
CA LYS A 174 20.09 -9.63 -3.05
C LYS A 174 20.03 -8.62 -4.17
N LYS A 175 21.18 -8.16 -4.65
CA LYS A 175 21.34 -7.30 -5.85
C LYS A 175 20.60 -7.82 -7.10
N ASN A 176 20.23 -9.11 -7.14
CA ASN A 176 19.55 -9.78 -8.25
C ASN A 176 18.18 -10.37 -7.90
N ALA A 177 17.70 -10.25 -6.66
CA ALA A 177 16.33 -10.65 -6.31
C ALA A 177 15.40 -9.48 -6.63
N LEU A 178 15.14 -9.36 -7.90
CA LEU A 178 14.20 -8.40 -8.44
C LEU A 178 12.80 -8.85 -8.03
N GLY A 179 12.14 -8.03 -7.22
CA GLY A 179 10.74 -8.23 -6.88
C GLY A 179 9.87 -8.42 -8.12
N SER A 180 8.62 -8.85 -7.95
CA SER A 180 7.64 -8.81 -9.05
C SER A 180 7.66 -7.41 -9.68
N GLY A 181 7.36 -7.29 -10.97
CA GLY A 181 7.36 -5.99 -11.65
C GLY A 181 6.56 -4.90 -10.90
N GLN A 182 5.55 -5.30 -10.12
CA GLN A 182 4.77 -4.40 -9.27
C GLN A 182 5.58 -3.79 -8.12
N LEU A 183 6.41 -4.58 -7.42
CA LEU A 183 7.27 -4.08 -6.34
C LEU A 183 8.36 -3.14 -6.86
N GLU A 184 8.85 -3.38 -8.08
CA GLU A 184 9.78 -2.47 -8.75
C GLU A 184 9.14 -1.09 -8.96
N TYR A 185 7.90 -1.04 -9.45
CA TYR A 185 7.19 0.23 -9.63
C TYR A 185 6.93 0.97 -8.31
N ILE A 186 6.58 0.26 -7.24
CA ILE A 186 6.45 0.90 -5.92
C ILE A 186 7.78 1.53 -5.50
N SER A 187 8.89 0.82 -5.65
CA SER A 187 10.22 1.36 -5.35
C SER A 187 10.50 2.62 -6.17
N LYS A 188 10.21 2.61 -7.48
CA LYS A 188 10.38 3.77 -8.36
C LYS A 188 9.47 4.95 -8.00
N ILE A 189 8.25 4.70 -7.54
CA ILE A 189 7.35 5.73 -7.03
C ILE A 189 7.96 6.40 -5.79
N LEU A 190 8.38 5.60 -4.80
CA LEU A 190 8.97 6.11 -3.56
C LEU A 190 10.27 6.89 -3.83
N GLU A 191 11.13 6.39 -4.72
CA GLU A 191 12.34 7.10 -5.19
C GLU A 191 11.99 8.45 -5.84
N THR A 192 10.98 8.48 -6.71
CA THR A 192 10.51 9.69 -7.40
C THR A 192 10.01 10.76 -6.43
N GLU A 193 9.33 10.36 -5.37
CA GLU A 193 8.85 11.25 -4.31
C GLU A 193 9.89 11.53 -3.22
N SER A 194 11.09 10.91 -3.29
CA SER A 194 12.16 11.02 -2.27
C SER A 194 11.66 10.63 -0.88
N LEU A 195 10.80 9.61 -0.80
CA LEU A 195 10.26 9.11 0.45
C LEU A 195 11.25 8.15 1.10
N GLU A 196 11.68 8.50 2.32
CA GLU A 196 12.52 7.65 3.13
C GLU A 196 11.68 6.61 3.87
N ASN A 197 12.25 5.41 4.02
CA ASN A 197 11.67 4.33 4.82
C ASN A 197 12.59 4.06 6.01
N ASN A 198 12.17 4.46 7.21
CA ASN A 198 12.88 4.15 8.44
C ASN A 198 12.02 3.24 9.33
N ALA A 199 11.95 1.97 8.94
CA ALA A 199 11.07 0.99 9.57
C ALA A 199 11.30 0.82 11.09
N PHE A 200 12.52 1.06 11.60
CA PHE A 200 12.79 1.00 13.05
C PHE A 200 12.15 2.17 13.79
N LYS A 201 12.36 3.38 13.30
CA LYS A 201 11.76 4.59 13.86
C LYS A 201 10.24 4.53 13.78
N ASP A 202 9.72 4.08 12.64
CA ASP A 202 8.28 3.94 12.44
C ASP A 202 7.69 2.94 13.44
N PHE A 203 8.34 1.79 13.64
CA PHE A 203 7.92 0.80 14.62
C PHE A 203 7.85 1.38 16.04
N GLU A 204 8.87 2.12 16.50
CA GLU A 204 8.89 2.75 17.81
C GLU A 204 7.73 3.74 17.99
N VAL A 205 7.47 4.56 16.97
CA VAL A 205 6.41 5.57 17.00
C VAL A 205 5.01 4.92 16.98
N LEU A 206 4.83 3.86 16.17
CA LEU A 206 3.55 3.17 16.04
C LEU A 206 3.12 2.45 17.33
N GLN A 207 4.05 2.06 18.20
CA GLN A 207 3.74 1.51 19.51
C GLN A 207 3.02 2.51 20.44
N LEU A 208 3.05 3.80 20.12
CA LEU A 208 2.32 4.83 20.88
C LEU A 208 0.82 4.88 20.56
N ILE A 209 0.39 4.22 19.49
CA ILE A 209 -1.03 4.14 19.13
C ILE A 209 -1.72 3.15 20.08
N PRO A 210 -2.83 3.55 20.73
CA PRO A 210 -3.60 2.64 21.57
C PRO A 210 -4.17 1.47 20.75
N ALA A 211 -3.73 0.25 21.02
CA ALA A 211 -4.21 -0.96 20.39
C ALA A 211 -4.08 -2.17 21.32
N ARG A 212 -4.86 -3.22 21.04
CA ARG A 212 -4.74 -4.48 21.80
C ARG A 212 -3.46 -5.23 21.43
N LYS A 213 -3.02 -5.10 20.17
CA LYS A 213 -1.76 -5.69 19.68
C LYS A 213 -1.25 -5.00 18.43
N MET A 214 0.04 -5.19 18.18
CA MET A 214 0.70 -4.84 16.95
C MET A 214 1.19 -6.12 16.25
N VAL A 215 0.89 -6.26 14.97
CA VAL A 215 1.29 -7.38 14.11
C VAL A 215 2.24 -6.85 13.05
N VAL A 216 3.48 -7.30 13.07
CA VAL A 216 4.53 -6.87 12.16
C VAL A 216 4.91 -8.00 11.22
N LYS A 217 4.75 -7.80 9.92
CA LYS A 217 5.17 -8.76 8.91
C LYS A 217 6.67 -8.65 8.64
N ARG A 218 7.37 -9.78 8.67
CA ARG A 218 8.83 -9.85 8.52
C ARG A 218 9.24 -10.95 7.55
N PRO A 219 10.34 -10.79 6.83
CA PRO A 219 11.04 -11.93 6.25
C PRO A 219 11.44 -12.92 7.34
N ILE A 220 11.36 -14.22 7.06
CA ILE A 220 11.57 -15.28 8.07
C ILE A 220 12.93 -15.19 8.78
N LYS A 221 13.96 -14.69 8.10
CA LYS A 221 15.35 -14.56 8.60
C LYS A 221 15.69 -13.17 9.16
N ALA A 222 14.78 -12.21 9.06
CA ALA A 222 15.05 -10.87 9.56
C ALA A 222 14.97 -10.83 11.10
N GLU A 223 15.82 -10.05 11.75
CA GLU A 223 15.71 -9.83 13.20
C GLU A 223 14.39 -9.12 13.55
N PRO A 224 13.75 -9.44 14.68
CA PRO A 224 12.59 -8.70 15.15
C PRO A 224 12.97 -7.24 15.43
N PHE A 225 12.00 -6.33 15.35
CA PHE A 225 12.23 -4.91 15.69
C PHE A 225 12.49 -4.69 17.20
N SER A 226 11.92 -5.56 18.03
CA SER A 226 12.15 -5.55 19.48
C SER A 226 12.31 -6.98 19.99
N PRO A 227 13.22 -7.23 20.96
CA PRO A 227 13.34 -8.52 21.62
C PRO A 227 12.09 -8.90 22.45
N GLN A 228 11.21 -7.94 22.72
CA GLN A 228 9.98 -8.12 23.50
C GLN A 228 8.81 -8.64 22.66
N THR A 229 9.08 -9.45 21.64
CA THR A 229 8.03 -10.11 20.85
C THR A 229 7.29 -11.12 21.73
N ASN A 230 5.98 -11.01 21.85
CA ASN A 230 5.17 -11.92 22.67
C ASN A 230 5.09 -13.31 22.03
N TYR A 231 4.86 -13.37 20.71
CA TYR A 231 4.93 -14.62 19.95
C TYR A 231 5.13 -14.34 18.44
N GLN A 232 5.50 -15.39 17.74
CA GLN A 232 5.71 -15.35 16.30
C GLN A 232 4.85 -16.39 15.58
N VAL A 233 4.31 -16.00 14.41
CA VAL A 233 3.60 -16.90 13.51
C VAL A 233 4.42 -17.06 12.24
N SER A 234 5.13 -18.18 12.12
CA SER A 234 6.09 -18.38 11.05
C SER A 234 5.53 -19.20 9.89
N GLY A 235 5.82 -18.78 8.67
CA GLY A 235 5.61 -19.47 7.43
C GLY A 235 6.93 -19.94 6.81
N LYS A 236 6.92 -20.22 5.50
CA LYS A 236 8.13 -20.64 4.77
C LYS A 236 9.10 -19.49 4.50
N THR A 237 8.60 -18.34 4.12
CA THR A 237 9.39 -17.17 3.72
C THR A 237 9.10 -15.94 4.56
N THR A 238 7.95 -15.90 5.21
CA THR A 238 7.41 -14.76 5.96
C THR A 238 7.01 -15.22 7.35
N ARG A 239 7.16 -14.36 8.33
CA ARG A 239 6.60 -14.50 9.67
C ARG A 239 5.89 -13.22 10.08
N PHE A 240 5.04 -13.34 11.09
CA PHE A 240 4.40 -12.23 11.78
C PHE A 240 4.90 -12.20 13.22
N ASP A 241 5.54 -11.11 13.60
CA ASP A 241 5.94 -10.83 14.98
C ASP A 241 4.77 -10.10 15.66
N VAL A 242 4.32 -10.60 16.80
CA VAL A 242 3.15 -10.06 17.52
C VAL A 242 3.59 -9.50 18.87
N TYR A 243 3.22 -8.24 19.09
CA TYR A 243 3.46 -7.47 20.31
C TYR A 243 2.10 -7.12 20.94
N ILE A 244 1.96 -7.29 22.28
CA ILE A 244 0.72 -7.10 23.07
C ILE A 244 0.95 -6.06 24.16
#